data_44825a91ba90a2d4ea165069209cccdf
#
_entry.id   44825a91ba90a2d4ea165069209cccdf
#
_cell.length_a   1.000
_cell.length_b   1.000
_cell.length_c   1.000
_cell.angle_alpha   90.00
_cell.angle_beta   90.00
_cell.angle_gamma   90.00
#
_symmetry.space_group_name_H-M   'P 1'
#
loop_
_entity.id
_entity.type
_entity.pdbx_description
1 polymer ?
#
loop_
_entity_poly.entity_id
_entity_poly.type
_entity_poly.pdbx_seq_one_letter_code
_entity_poly.pdbx_strand_id
1 'polypeptide(L)'
;YEEGDIIKRTIRDIYSNEIQNIIVDGNEGYQKAKNFMKFFMPENVKKIKKFRGKIPLFHEAGIEKSLNRIFESTVKLTSGGYIVINPTEALVAVDVNSGQSIKEANIEKTALKTNLEAAEEIARQIKIRDLSGLIVIDFIDMNNFYNRKIVERKLREKLKDDRARIQFGRISNFGLLEMTRQRLRESSVKWNMTLSIDSFALKIIKKGEELAFSNKAKIININIPTKV
;
A
#
# COMPACT_ATOMS: atom_id res chain seq x y z
N TYR A 1 -0.38 -25.61 -11.67
CA TYR A 1 -0.74 -24.94 -10.42
C TYR A 1 -1.96 -24.06 -10.72
N GLU A 2 -3.14 -24.52 -10.36
CA GLU A 2 -4.31 -23.64 -10.33
C GLU A 2 -4.01 -22.50 -9.35
N GLU A 3 -4.12 -21.26 -9.80
CA GLU A 3 -4.03 -20.10 -8.92
C GLU A 3 -5.10 -20.26 -7.84
N GLY A 4 -4.66 -20.61 -6.65
CA GLY A 4 -5.56 -20.87 -5.53
C GLY A 4 -6.42 -19.65 -5.23
N ASP A 5 -7.67 -19.89 -4.89
CA ASP A 5 -8.66 -18.93 -4.41
C ASP A 5 -8.00 -17.83 -3.55
N ILE A 6 -8.20 -16.57 -3.92
CA ILE A 6 -7.59 -15.40 -3.28
C ILE A 6 -7.82 -15.38 -1.76
N ILE A 7 -8.97 -15.86 -1.29
CA ILE A 7 -9.32 -15.91 0.13
C ILE A 7 -8.41 -16.90 0.86
N LYS A 8 -8.25 -18.10 0.30
CA LYS A 8 -7.38 -19.14 0.88
C LYS A 8 -5.93 -18.67 0.93
N ARG A 9 -5.46 -18.07 -0.15
CA ARG A 9 -4.10 -17.52 -0.24
C ARG A 9 -3.89 -16.39 0.77
N THR A 10 -4.84 -15.46 0.89
CA THR A 10 -4.75 -14.35 1.83
C THR A 10 -4.69 -14.84 3.27
N ILE A 11 -5.56 -15.80 3.66
CA ILE A 11 -5.52 -16.38 5.00
C ILE A 11 -4.20 -17.09 5.23
N ARG A 12 -3.74 -17.92 4.30
CA ARG A 12 -2.48 -18.65 4.45
C ARG A 12 -1.27 -17.73 4.61
N ASP A 13 -1.24 -16.64 3.85
CA ASP A 13 -0.06 -15.80 3.69
C ASP A 13 0.00 -14.60 4.67
N ILE A 14 -1.15 -14.11 5.13
CA ILE A 14 -1.23 -12.87 5.93
C ILE A 14 -1.68 -13.16 7.36
N TYR A 15 -2.34 -14.30 7.60
CA TYR A 15 -2.84 -14.60 8.94
C TYR A 15 -1.70 -14.71 9.96
N SER A 16 -1.88 -14.00 11.08
CA SER A 16 -1.05 -14.14 12.28
C SER A 16 -1.96 -14.25 13.51
N ASN A 17 -1.40 -14.76 14.63
CA ASN A 17 -2.17 -14.89 15.88
C ASN A 17 -2.64 -13.55 16.47
N GLU A 18 -2.02 -12.46 16.09
CA GLU A 18 -2.38 -11.09 16.49
C GLU A 18 -3.69 -10.62 15.84
N ILE A 19 -4.09 -11.21 14.71
CA ILE A 19 -5.34 -10.89 14.03
C ILE A 19 -6.51 -11.35 14.89
N GLN A 20 -7.33 -10.41 15.32
CA GLN A 20 -8.49 -10.67 16.15
C GLN A 20 -9.73 -11.06 15.34
N ASN A 21 -9.94 -10.46 14.18
CA ASN A 21 -11.11 -10.70 13.35
C ASN A 21 -10.73 -10.73 11.85
N ILE A 22 -11.36 -11.65 11.11
CA ILE A 22 -11.35 -11.70 9.65
C ILE A 22 -12.79 -11.49 9.21
N ILE A 23 -13.06 -10.31 8.66
CA ILE A 23 -14.40 -9.93 8.21
C ILE A 23 -14.50 -10.21 6.72
N VAL A 24 -15.48 -10.98 6.31
CA VAL A 24 -15.65 -11.41 4.91
C VAL A 24 -17.03 -10.99 4.42
N ASP A 25 -17.06 -10.27 3.31
CA ASP A 25 -18.28 -9.91 2.62
C ASP A 25 -18.72 -11.01 1.64
N GLY A 26 -20.02 -11.14 1.48
CA GLY A 26 -20.62 -12.19 0.68
C GLY A 26 -20.70 -13.56 1.37
N ASN A 27 -21.74 -14.33 1.01
CA ASN A 27 -22.00 -15.64 1.62
C ASN A 27 -21.00 -16.69 1.18
N GLU A 28 -20.69 -16.72 -0.11
CA GLU A 28 -19.74 -17.66 -0.69
C GLU A 28 -18.33 -17.46 -0.14
N GLY A 29 -17.83 -16.22 -0.13
CA GLY A 29 -16.52 -15.87 0.43
C GLY A 29 -16.40 -16.25 1.91
N TYR A 30 -17.46 -15.98 2.71
CA TYR A 30 -17.50 -16.36 4.11
C TYR A 30 -17.41 -17.87 4.31
N GLN A 31 -18.15 -18.69 3.54
CA GLN A 31 -18.10 -20.14 3.63
C GLN A 31 -16.73 -20.68 3.22
N LYS A 32 -16.15 -20.16 2.13
CA LYS A 32 -14.80 -20.54 1.70
C LYS A 32 -13.74 -20.25 2.78
N ALA A 33 -13.77 -19.04 3.35
CA ALA A 33 -12.85 -18.65 4.43
C ALA A 33 -13.02 -19.55 5.65
N LYS A 34 -14.27 -19.81 6.07
CA LYS A 34 -14.58 -20.63 7.23
C LYS A 34 -14.13 -22.08 7.05
N ASN A 35 -14.41 -22.67 5.89
CA ASN A 35 -14.01 -24.05 5.59
C ASN A 35 -12.49 -24.18 5.54
N PHE A 36 -11.79 -23.23 4.93
CA PHE A 36 -10.34 -23.24 4.88
C PHE A 36 -9.73 -23.10 6.26
N MET A 37 -10.21 -22.16 7.09
CA MET A 37 -9.73 -21.98 8.45
C MET A 37 -10.02 -23.20 9.33
N LYS A 38 -11.18 -23.84 9.16
CA LYS A 38 -11.53 -25.09 9.89
C LYS A 38 -10.54 -26.22 9.61
N PHE A 39 -10.04 -26.29 8.38
CA PHE A 39 -9.05 -27.29 7.98
C PHE A 39 -7.64 -26.91 8.46
N PHE A 40 -7.27 -25.64 8.37
CA PHE A 40 -5.90 -25.19 8.58
C PHE A 40 -5.60 -24.81 10.04
N MET A 41 -6.57 -24.14 10.74
CA MET A 41 -6.45 -23.67 12.13
C MET A 41 -7.82 -23.73 12.83
N PRO A 42 -8.29 -24.92 13.24
CA PRO A 42 -9.65 -25.12 13.78
C PRO A 42 -10.00 -24.21 14.96
N GLU A 43 -9.03 -23.93 15.83
CA GLU A 43 -9.19 -23.09 17.02
C GLU A 43 -9.51 -21.61 16.68
N ASN A 44 -9.11 -21.16 15.49
CA ASN A 44 -9.25 -19.76 15.05
C ASN A 44 -10.48 -19.50 14.17
N VAL A 45 -11.32 -20.51 13.91
CA VAL A 45 -12.54 -20.38 13.09
C VAL A 45 -13.48 -19.30 13.62
N LYS A 46 -13.52 -19.09 14.94
CA LYS A 46 -14.35 -18.07 15.60
C LYS A 46 -13.96 -16.62 15.21
N LYS A 47 -12.75 -16.41 14.73
CA LYS A 47 -12.26 -15.11 14.27
C LYS A 47 -12.86 -14.72 12.92
N ILE A 48 -13.39 -15.67 12.14
CA ILE A 48 -14.02 -15.37 10.84
C ILE A 48 -15.46 -14.93 11.08
N LYS A 49 -15.74 -13.72 10.65
CA LYS A 49 -17.07 -13.09 10.78
C LYS A 49 -17.61 -12.73 9.41
N LYS A 50 -18.90 -13.00 9.22
CA LYS A 50 -19.62 -12.53 8.03
C LYS A 50 -19.95 -11.05 8.17
N PHE A 51 -19.63 -10.27 7.16
CA PHE A 51 -20.07 -8.88 7.10
C PHE A 51 -21.61 -8.79 6.97
N ARG A 52 -22.20 -7.88 7.69
CA ARG A 52 -23.66 -7.64 7.71
C ARG A 52 -24.03 -6.17 7.60
N GLY A 53 -23.06 -5.32 7.28
CA GLY A 53 -23.28 -3.90 7.09
C GLY A 53 -24.15 -3.60 5.86
N LYS A 54 -24.74 -2.42 5.84
CA LYS A 54 -25.51 -1.91 4.69
C LYS A 54 -24.63 -1.14 3.70
N ILE A 55 -23.47 -0.67 4.18
CA ILE A 55 -22.47 0.07 3.39
C ILE A 55 -21.39 -0.94 3.00
N PRO A 56 -20.78 -0.82 1.82
CA PRO A 56 -19.67 -1.72 1.42
C PRO A 56 -18.58 -1.83 2.49
N LEU A 57 -18.11 -3.05 2.74
CA LEU A 57 -17.15 -3.36 3.82
C LEU A 57 -15.92 -2.45 3.84
N PHE A 58 -15.31 -2.22 2.68
CA PHE A 58 -14.11 -1.39 2.58
C PHE A 58 -14.38 0.10 2.83
N HIS A 59 -15.59 0.55 2.51
CA HIS A 59 -16.01 1.91 2.81
C HIS A 59 -16.23 2.10 4.31
N GLU A 60 -16.96 1.18 4.95
CA GLU A 60 -17.20 1.19 6.40
C GLU A 60 -15.89 1.12 7.20
N ALA A 61 -14.94 0.31 6.72
CA ALA A 61 -13.62 0.20 7.33
C ALA A 61 -12.65 1.36 6.98
N GLY A 62 -13.06 2.34 6.15
CA GLY A 62 -12.23 3.46 5.72
C GLY A 62 -11.05 3.08 4.80
N ILE A 63 -11.04 1.83 4.30
CA ILE A 63 -9.94 1.29 3.49
C ILE A 63 -9.96 1.85 2.06
N GLU A 64 -11.13 2.19 1.54
CA GLU A 64 -11.30 2.62 0.14
C GLU A 64 -10.49 3.87 -0.20
N LYS A 65 -10.42 4.84 0.72
CA LYS A 65 -9.56 6.02 0.58
C LYS A 65 -8.08 5.65 0.51
N SER A 66 -7.66 4.67 1.29
CA SER A 66 -6.27 4.18 1.30
C SER A 66 -5.93 3.42 0.02
N LEU A 67 -6.86 2.63 -0.52
CA LEU A 67 -6.70 1.94 -1.81
C LEU A 67 -6.55 2.93 -2.97
N ASN A 68 -7.34 4.01 -3.00
CA ASN A 68 -7.21 5.03 -4.03
C ASN A 68 -5.83 5.72 -3.99
N ARG A 69 -5.27 5.94 -2.79
CA ARG A 69 -3.93 6.54 -2.62
C ARG A 69 -2.78 5.65 -3.10
N ILE A 70 -2.98 4.34 -3.20
CA ILE A 70 -1.96 3.43 -3.74
C ILE A 70 -1.59 3.78 -5.19
N PHE A 71 -2.53 4.37 -5.94
CA PHE A 71 -2.32 4.77 -7.33
C PHE A 71 -1.77 6.19 -7.49
N GLU A 72 -1.71 6.99 -6.44
CA GLU A 72 -1.11 8.31 -6.47
C GLU A 72 0.42 8.20 -6.47
N SER A 73 1.11 8.94 -7.36
CA SER A 73 2.57 8.98 -7.36
C SER A 73 3.13 9.66 -6.12
N THR A 74 2.42 10.65 -5.59
CA THR A 74 2.86 11.45 -4.45
C THR A 74 2.22 10.98 -3.15
N VAL A 75 3.03 10.76 -2.12
CA VAL A 75 2.59 10.39 -0.78
C VAL A 75 3.08 11.43 0.22
N LYS A 76 2.15 12.04 0.96
CA LYS A 76 2.47 13.05 1.97
C LYS A 76 2.99 12.41 3.25
N LEU A 77 3.97 13.07 3.86
CA LEU A 77 4.52 12.72 5.17
C LEU A 77 3.87 13.58 6.27
N THR A 78 3.88 13.09 7.51
CA THR A 78 3.30 13.83 8.67
C THR A 78 4.09 15.08 9.02
N SER A 79 5.40 15.09 8.75
CA SER A 79 6.26 16.26 8.92
C SER A 79 5.98 17.42 7.95
N GLY A 80 5.14 17.20 6.92
CA GLY A 80 4.86 18.16 5.84
C GLY A 80 5.74 17.96 4.61
N GLY A 81 6.69 16.99 4.64
CA GLY A 81 7.38 16.51 3.45
C GLY A 81 6.50 15.59 2.59
N TYR A 82 7.05 15.08 1.52
CA TYR A 82 6.38 14.11 0.66
C TYR A 82 7.39 13.25 -0.08
N ILE A 83 6.96 12.07 -0.50
CA ILE A 83 7.70 11.17 -1.37
C ILE A 83 7.00 11.08 -2.72
N VAL A 84 7.78 10.97 -3.80
CA VAL A 84 7.27 10.75 -5.16
C VAL A 84 7.77 9.40 -5.65
N ILE A 85 6.85 8.51 -6.04
CA ILE A 85 7.16 7.15 -6.49
C ILE A 85 6.82 7.03 -7.96
N ASN A 86 7.83 6.85 -8.80
CA ASN A 86 7.72 6.76 -10.24
C ASN A 86 8.26 5.41 -10.74
N PRO A 87 7.41 4.42 -10.99
CA PRO A 87 7.81 3.21 -11.70
C PRO A 87 8.16 3.55 -13.14
N THR A 88 9.34 3.12 -13.58
CA THR A 88 9.78 3.19 -14.99
C THR A 88 9.90 1.78 -15.57
N GLU A 89 10.27 1.65 -16.82
CA GLU A 89 10.47 0.35 -17.46
C GLU A 89 11.63 -0.43 -16.81
N ALA A 90 12.68 0.24 -16.39
CA ALA A 90 13.92 -0.37 -15.89
C ALA A 90 13.98 -0.44 -14.35
N LEU A 91 13.45 0.55 -13.65
CA LEU A 91 13.58 0.68 -12.21
C LEU A 91 12.41 1.48 -11.61
N VAL A 92 12.31 1.44 -10.29
CA VAL A 92 11.40 2.34 -9.55
C VAL A 92 12.25 3.46 -8.95
N ALA A 93 11.97 4.69 -9.35
CA ALA A 93 12.58 5.87 -8.74
C ALA A 93 11.68 6.39 -7.61
N VAL A 94 12.31 6.70 -6.47
CA VAL A 94 11.63 7.29 -5.31
C VAL A 94 12.41 8.53 -4.90
N ASP A 95 11.73 9.68 -4.89
CA ASP A 95 12.29 10.97 -4.53
C ASP A 95 11.70 11.45 -3.20
N VAL A 96 12.54 11.94 -2.29
CA VAL A 96 12.16 12.44 -0.96
C VAL A 96 12.30 13.94 -0.88
N ASN A 97 11.18 14.61 -0.63
CA ASN A 97 11.10 16.08 -0.56
C ASN A 97 10.74 16.55 0.85
N SER A 98 11.45 17.55 1.37
CA SER A 98 11.19 18.15 2.67
C SER A 98 9.91 19.00 2.72
N GLY A 99 9.42 19.45 1.56
CA GLY A 99 8.23 20.30 1.48
C GLY A 99 8.36 21.57 2.33
N GLN A 100 7.32 21.88 3.10
CA GLN A 100 7.27 23.04 3.99
C GLN A 100 7.93 22.82 5.36
N SER A 101 8.56 21.68 5.60
CA SER A 101 9.19 21.36 6.90
C SER A 101 10.49 22.13 7.19
N ILE A 102 10.87 23.09 6.32
CA ILE A 102 12.08 23.93 6.43
C ILE A 102 12.04 24.91 7.64
N LYS A 103 11.11 24.75 8.55
CA LYS A 103 10.95 25.64 9.72
C LYS A 103 11.96 25.40 10.86
N GLU A 104 12.78 24.37 10.79
CA GLU A 104 13.78 24.14 11.82
C GLU A 104 15.09 24.90 11.53
N ALA A 105 15.66 25.53 12.55
CA ALA A 105 16.90 26.31 12.44
C ALA A 105 18.14 25.47 12.06
N ASN A 106 17.98 24.13 11.93
CA ASN A 106 19.04 23.21 11.56
C ASN A 106 18.60 22.31 10.41
N ILE A 107 19.10 22.62 9.21
CA ILE A 107 18.82 21.90 7.96
C ILE A 107 19.13 20.41 8.07
N GLU A 108 20.24 20.04 8.71
CA GLU A 108 20.64 18.63 8.88
C GLU A 108 19.65 17.82 9.76
N LYS A 109 19.12 18.43 10.83
CA LYS A 109 18.10 17.79 11.66
C LYS A 109 16.78 17.61 10.93
N THR A 110 16.39 18.61 10.13
CA THR A 110 15.20 18.52 9.29
C THR A 110 15.34 17.41 8.27
N ALA A 111 16.49 17.34 7.58
CA ALA A 111 16.77 16.28 6.61
C ALA A 111 16.71 14.89 7.26
N LEU A 112 17.37 14.70 8.42
CA LEU A 112 17.33 13.43 9.15
C LEU A 112 15.89 13.01 9.52
N LYS A 113 15.13 13.94 10.09
CA LYS A 113 13.75 13.68 10.52
C LYS A 113 12.86 13.30 9.33
N THR A 114 12.91 14.06 8.25
CA THR A 114 12.13 13.77 7.04
C THR A 114 12.57 12.46 6.41
N ASN A 115 13.86 12.19 6.32
CA ASN A 115 14.38 10.93 5.75
C ASN A 115 14.00 9.70 6.60
N LEU A 116 13.95 9.81 7.92
CA LEU A 116 13.50 8.72 8.81
C LEU A 116 12.02 8.40 8.59
N GLU A 117 11.20 9.43 8.49
CA GLU A 117 9.78 9.27 8.21
C GLU A 117 9.56 8.72 6.78
N ALA A 118 10.30 9.26 5.81
CA ALA A 118 10.28 8.75 4.43
C ALA A 118 10.69 7.28 4.36
N ALA A 119 11.75 6.86 5.07
CA ALA A 119 12.20 5.46 5.09
C ALA A 119 11.10 4.50 5.58
N GLU A 120 10.34 4.91 6.61
CA GLU A 120 9.21 4.13 7.13
C GLU A 120 8.06 4.07 6.11
N GLU A 121 7.71 5.20 5.53
CA GLU A 121 6.62 5.27 4.55
C GLU A 121 7.00 4.58 3.23
N ILE A 122 8.23 4.72 2.74
CA ILE A 122 8.75 3.99 1.55
C ILE A 122 8.65 2.49 1.78
N ALA A 123 9.07 1.98 2.93
CA ALA A 123 8.95 0.56 3.26
C ALA A 123 7.50 0.08 3.21
N ARG A 124 6.56 0.89 3.69
CA ARG A 124 5.13 0.62 3.62
C ARG A 124 4.64 0.61 2.17
N GLN A 125 5.02 1.61 1.37
CA GLN A 125 4.62 1.74 -0.02
C GLN A 125 5.18 0.60 -0.90
N ILE A 126 6.43 0.18 -0.68
CA ILE A 126 7.05 -0.96 -1.37
C ILE A 126 6.20 -2.22 -1.18
N LYS A 127 5.74 -2.49 0.06
CA LYS A 127 4.91 -3.66 0.38
C LYS A 127 3.50 -3.56 -0.19
N ILE A 128 2.84 -2.42 -0.05
CA ILE A 128 1.44 -2.23 -0.46
C ILE A 128 1.32 -2.22 -1.99
N ARG A 129 2.26 -1.57 -2.68
CA ARG A 129 2.28 -1.49 -4.15
C ARG A 129 2.96 -2.68 -4.82
N ASP A 130 3.53 -3.61 -4.03
CA ASP A 130 4.34 -4.74 -4.50
C ASP A 130 5.45 -4.33 -5.47
N LEU A 131 6.13 -3.21 -5.14
CA LEU A 131 7.22 -2.71 -5.97
C LEU A 131 8.36 -3.72 -5.97
N SER A 132 8.90 -4.02 -7.14
CA SER A 132 9.91 -5.08 -7.31
C SER A 132 10.94 -4.70 -8.38
N GLY A 133 12.04 -5.42 -8.41
CA GLY A 133 13.19 -5.12 -9.26
C GLY A 133 14.14 -4.14 -8.59
N LEU A 134 14.82 -3.33 -9.38
CA LEU A 134 15.71 -2.27 -8.90
C LEU A 134 14.86 -1.09 -8.41
N ILE A 135 15.14 -0.63 -7.21
CA ILE A 135 14.52 0.54 -6.59
C ILE A 135 15.63 1.49 -6.18
N VAL A 136 15.57 2.72 -6.66
CA VAL A 136 16.52 3.79 -6.33
C VAL A 136 15.78 4.85 -5.55
N ILE A 137 16.27 5.16 -4.35
CA ILE A 137 15.69 6.14 -3.44
C ILE A 137 16.65 7.30 -3.33
N ASP A 138 16.16 8.49 -3.63
CA ASP A 138 16.86 9.76 -3.47
C ASP A 138 16.43 10.41 -2.15
N PHE A 139 17.28 10.26 -1.14
CA PHE A 139 17.08 10.86 0.17
C PHE A 139 17.61 12.30 0.18
N ILE A 140 16.99 13.14 1.00
CA ILE A 140 17.50 14.50 1.24
C ILE A 140 18.95 14.39 1.73
N ASP A 141 19.84 15.21 1.16
CA ASP A 141 21.26 15.22 1.47
C ASP A 141 21.53 15.33 2.96
N MET A 142 22.42 14.47 3.44
CA MET A 142 22.92 14.43 4.81
C MET A 142 24.44 14.39 4.81
N ASN A 143 25.08 15.43 5.33
CA ASN A 143 26.53 15.50 5.42
C ASN A 143 27.09 14.48 6.43
N ASN A 144 26.32 14.22 7.51
CA ASN A 144 26.75 13.33 8.56
C ASN A 144 26.55 11.86 8.18
N PHE A 145 27.65 11.11 8.10
CA PHE A 145 27.65 9.68 7.82
C PHE A 145 26.80 8.85 8.82
N TYR A 146 26.79 9.24 10.10
CA TYR A 146 25.98 8.56 11.11
C TYR A 146 24.47 8.73 10.84
N ASN A 147 24.06 9.90 10.37
CA ASN A 147 22.67 10.15 10.00
C ASN A 147 22.25 9.25 8.85
N ARG A 148 23.09 9.11 7.80
CA ARG A 148 22.83 8.16 6.70
C ARG A 148 22.67 6.72 7.20
N LYS A 149 23.55 6.25 8.09
CA LYS A 149 23.42 4.92 8.69
C LYS A 149 22.14 4.70 9.49
N ILE A 150 21.67 5.73 10.18
CA ILE A 150 20.42 5.66 10.96
C ILE A 150 19.23 5.48 10.02
N VAL A 151 19.18 6.22 8.90
CA VAL A 151 18.14 6.10 7.87
C VAL A 151 18.17 4.72 7.20
N GLU A 152 19.37 4.24 6.78
CA GLU A 152 19.55 2.90 6.24
C GLU A 152 19.01 1.82 7.18
N ARG A 153 19.37 1.90 8.47
CA ARG A 153 18.92 0.94 9.47
C ARG A 153 17.40 0.98 9.65
N LYS A 154 16.80 2.16 9.68
CA LYS A 154 15.34 2.33 9.78
C LYS A 154 14.62 1.67 8.60
N LEU A 155 15.09 1.89 7.38
CA LEU A 155 14.52 1.26 6.17
C LEU A 155 14.63 -0.27 6.22
N ARG A 156 15.80 -0.80 6.60
CA ARG A 156 16.03 -2.26 6.74
C ARG A 156 15.13 -2.88 7.80
N GLU A 157 14.99 -2.21 8.95
CA GLU A 157 14.11 -2.64 10.04
C GLU A 157 12.66 -2.76 9.58
N LYS A 158 12.15 -1.75 8.87
CA LYS A 158 10.76 -1.72 8.40
C LYS A 158 10.45 -2.71 7.24
N LEU A 159 11.48 -3.17 6.55
CA LEU A 159 11.38 -4.19 5.50
C LEU A 159 11.77 -5.59 5.97
N LYS A 160 12.16 -5.77 7.24
CA LYS A 160 12.60 -7.06 7.78
C LYS A 160 11.57 -8.18 7.63
N ASP A 161 10.28 -7.83 7.80
CA ASP A 161 9.18 -8.78 7.73
C ASP A 161 8.60 -8.94 6.32
N ASP A 162 9.27 -8.40 5.30
CA ASP A 162 8.87 -8.63 3.91
C ASP A 162 9.25 -10.06 3.48
N ARG A 163 8.32 -10.76 2.86
CA ARG A 163 8.55 -12.13 2.34
C ARG A 163 9.45 -12.17 1.12
N ALA A 164 9.59 -11.05 0.42
CA ALA A 164 10.46 -10.94 -0.72
C ALA A 164 11.92 -10.84 -0.27
N ARG A 165 12.82 -11.50 -1.01
CA ARG A 165 14.25 -11.32 -0.80
C ARG A 165 14.64 -9.90 -1.21
N ILE A 166 15.25 -9.16 -0.26
CA ILE A 166 15.68 -7.79 -0.47
C ILE A 166 17.19 -7.70 -0.27
N GLN A 167 17.85 -6.99 -1.19
CA GLN A 167 19.26 -6.61 -1.07
C GLN A 167 19.34 -5.09 -0.99
N PHE A 168 20.18 -4.58 -0.10
CA PHE A 168 20.33 -3.14 0.14
C PHE A 168 21.75 -2.69 -0.13
N GLY A 169 21.88 -1.60 -0.86
CA GLY A 169 23.09 -0.80 -0.90
C GLY A 169 23.27 0.05 0.36
N ARG A 170 24.20 0.98 0.29
CA ARG A 170 24.38 2.07 1.28
C ARG A 170 23.91 3.37 0.67
N ILE A 171 23.53 4.34 1.51
CA ILE A 171 23.30 5.69 1.03
C ILE A 171 24.66 6.26 0.59
N SER A 172 24.74 6.62 -0.69
CA SER A 172 25.93 7.23 -1.30
C SER A 172 26.15 8.65 -0.76
N ASN A 173 27.29 9.27 -1.14
CA ASN A 173 27.55 10.67 -0.83
C ASN A 173 26.59 11.62 -1.56
N PHE A 174 25.87 11.13 -2.56
CA PHE A 174 24.87 11.86 -3.33
C PHE A 174 23.42 11.63 -2.84
N GLY A 175 23.23 11.09 -1.62
CA GLY A 175 21.91 10.82 -1.08
C GLY A 175 21.20 9.56 -1.61
N LEU A 176 21.77 8.89 -2.64
CA LEU A 176 21.11 7.78 -3.31
C LEU A 176 21.30 6.46 -2.56
N LEU A 177 20.20 5.74 -2.35
CA LEU A 177 20.20 4.36 -1.89
C LEU A 177 19.64 3.46 -2.98
N GLU A 178 20.42 2.47 -3.36
CA GLU A 178 20.02 1.44 -4.31
C GLU A 178 19.61 0.18 -3.53
N MET A 179 18.49 -0.42 -3.93
CA MET A 179 18.05 -1.69 -3.39
C MET A 179 17.39 -2.54 -4.47
N THR A 180 17.38 -3.85 -4.26
CA THR A 180 16.62 -4.76 -5.11
C THR A 180 15.63 -5.54 -4.28
N ARG A 181 14.42 -5.71 -4.79
CA ARG A 181 13.39 -6.56 -4.19
C ARG A 181 12.94 -7.61 -5.18
N GLN A 182 12.96 -8.86 -4.75
CA GLN A 182 12.52 -9.99 -5.55
C GLN A 182 11.05 -9.81 -5.96
N ARG A 183 10.77 -10.06 -7.24
CA ARG A 183 9.42 -10.10 -7.74
C ARG A 183 8.73 -11.37 -7.24
N LEU A 184 7.65 -11.20 -6.47
CA LEU A 184 6.88 -12.33 -5.92
C LEU A 184 5.82 -12.85 -6.89
N ARG A 185 5.41 -12.04 -7.87
CA ARG A 185 4.42 -12.39 -8.90
C ARG A 185 5.01 -12.10 -10.26
N GLU A 186 4.68 -12.91 -11.24
CA GLU A 186 4.96 -12.55 -12.62
C GLU A 186 4.19 -11.28 -12.96
N SER A 187 4.89 -10.21 -13.33
CA SER A 187 4.22 -9.03 -13.83
C SER A 187 3.86 -9.26 -15.29
N SER A 188 2.70 -9.82 -15.51
CA SER A 188 2.03 -9.75 -16.82
C SER A 188 1.46 -8.35 -17.09
N VAL A 189 1.64 -7.41 -16.19
CA VAL A 189 1.03 -6.09 -16.24
C VAL A 189 2.13 -5.06 -16.51
N LYS A 190 2.19 -4.57 -17.74
CA LYS A 190 2.68 -3.22 -17.99
C LYS A 190 1.74 -2.31 -17.20
N TRP A 191 2.25 -1.61 -16.18
CA TRP A 191 1.49 -0.67 -15.38
C TRP A 191 1.16 0.59 -16.21
N ASN A 192 0.32 0.43 -17.22
CA ASN A 192 -0.49 1.53 -17.67
C ASN A 192 -1.66 1.60 -16.68
N MET A 193 -1.59 2.51 -15.73
CA MET A 193 -2.66 2.78 -14.78
C MET A 193 -3.84 3.47 -15.48
N THR A 194 -4.45 2.79 -16.41
CA THR A 194 -5.79 3.09 -16.89
C THR A 194 -6.74 2.19 -16.11
N LEU A 195 -7.63 2.79 -15.34
CA LEU A 195 -8.76 2.06 -14.82
C LEU A 195 -9.44 1.37 -16.01
N SER A 196 -9.58 0.04 -15.99
CA SER A 196 -10.41 -0.63 -16.97
C SER A 196 -11.81 -0.01 -16.92
N ILE A 197 -12.53 -0.03 -18.05
CA ILE A 197 -13.90 0.51 -18.13
C ILE A 197 -14.76 -0.09 -17.01
N ASP A 198 -14.60 -1.39 -16.75
CA ASP A 198 -15.32 -2.11 -15.68
C ASP A 198 -14.97 -1.60 -14.30
N SER A 199 -13.68 -1.36 -14.01
CA SER A 199 -13.23 -0.81 -12.74
C SER A 199 -13.69 0.62 -12.53
N PHE A 200 -13.74 1.41 -13.61
CA PHE A 200 -14.28 2.76 -13.59
C PHE A 200 -15.79 2.76 -13.33
N ALA A 201 -16.53 1.89 -14.02
CA ALA A 201 -17.96 1.72 -13.82
C ALA A 201 -18.29 1.29 -12.37
N LEU A 202 -17.56 0.31 -11.83
CA LEU A 202 -17.69 -0.12 -10.42
C LEU A 202 -17.41 1.03 -9.44
N LYS A 203 -16.41 1.86 -9.71
CA LYS A 203 -16.11 3.04 -8.88
C LYS A 203 -17.25 4.04 -8.88
N ILE A 204 -17.87 4.28 -10.03
CA ILE A 204 -19.04 5.17 -10.17
C ILE A 204 -20.24 4.60 -9.41
N ILE A 205 -20.53 3.30 -9.59
CA ILE A 205 -21.65 2.63 -8.90
C ILE A 205 -21.47 2.72 -7.39
N LYS A 206 -20.31 2.37 -6.86
CA LYS A 206 -19.99 2.47 -5.44
C LYS A 206 -20.13 3.90 -4.90
N LYS A 207 -19.69 4.90 -5.69
CA LYS A 207 -19.87 6.31 -5.30
C LYS A 207 -21.34 6.73 -5.31
N GLY A 208 -22.12 6.21 -6.25
CA GLY A 208 -23.57 6.37 -6.29
C GLY A 208 -24.24 5.77 -5.06
N GLU A 209 -23.91 4.55 -4.68
CA GLU A 209 -24.42 3.88 -3.47
C GLU A 209 -24.07 4.68 -2.20
N GLU A 210 -22.82 5.15 -2.06
CA GLU A 210 -22.41 6.00 -0.93
C GLU A 210 -23.26 7.25 -0.82
N LEU A 211 -23.49 7.95 -1.94
CA LEU A 211 -24.30 9.17 -1.99
C LEU A 211 -25.78 8.88 -1.69
N ALA A 212 -26.31 7.74 -2.18
CA ALA A 212 -27.68 7.32 -1.87
C ALA A 212 -27.88 7.12 -0.38
N PHE A 213 -26.97 6.41 0.26
CA PHE A 213 -27.04 6.18 1.71
C PHE A 213 -26.86 7.45 2.51
N SER A 214 -25.88 8.28 2.18
CA SER A 214 -25.57 9.52 2.89
C SER A 214 -26.74 10.51 2.83
N ASN A 215 -27.40 10.60 1.67
CA ASN A 215 -28.50 11.54 1.44
C ASN A 215 -29.90 10.91 1.60
N LYS A 216 -29.98 9.62 1.98
CA LYS A 216 -31.24 8.85 2.03
C LYS A 216 -32.04 8.94 0.73
N ALA A 217 -31.34 9.04 -0.40
CA ALA A 217 -31.92 9.17 -1.72
C ALA A 217 -32.36 7.80 -2.25
N LYS A 218 -33.56 7.74 -2.86
CA LYS A 218 -34.07 6.52 -3.51
C LYS A 218 -33.64 6.40 -4.96
N ILE A 219 -33.25 7.50 -5.59
CA ILE A 219 -32.87 7.57 -7.00
C ILE A 219 -31.62 8.46 -7.09
N ILE A 220 -30.62 7.99 -7.84
CA ILE A 220 -29.42 8.74 -8.21
C ILE A 220 -29.30 8.72 -9.72
N ASN A 221 -29.20 9.88 -10.34
CA ASN A 221 -28.92 10.03 -11.75
C ASN A 221 -27.42 10.23 -11.95
N ILE A 222 -26.80 9.35 -12.74
CA ILE A 222 -25.37 9.40 -13.07
C ILE A 222 -25.25 9.75 -14.54
N ASN A 223 -24.71 10.93 -14.86
CA ASN A 223 -24.41 11.35 -16.22
C ASN A 223 -22.97 10.95 -16.57
N ILE A 224 -22.81 10.05 -17.53
CA ILE A 224 -21.51 9.59 -18.02
C ILE A 224 -21.31 10.14 -19.44
N PRO A 225 -20.14 10.76 -19.74
CA PRO A 225 -19.85 11.18 -21.09
C PRO A 225 -19.77 9.98 -22.04
N THR A 226 -20.36 10.11 -23.22
CA THR A 226 -20.45 9.06 -24.23
C THR A 226 -19.15 8.75 -24.96
N LYS A 227 -18.07 9.50 -24.70
CA LYS A 227 -16.72 9.24 -25.21
C LYS A 227 -15.73 9.24 -24.03
N VAL A 228 -15.21 8.06 -23.74
CA VAL A 228 -14.00 7.82 -22.97
C VAL A 228 -12.92 7.33 -23.92
#